data_760bcd4b302ccadf6ac16b504430902d
#
_entry.id   760bcd4b302ccadf6ac16b504430902d
#
_cell.length_a   1.000
_cell.length_b   1.000
_cell.length_c   1.000
_cell.angle_alpha   90.00
_cell.angle_beta   90.00
_cell.angle_gamma   90.00
#
_symmetry.space_group_name_H-M   'P 1'
#
loop_
_entity.id
_entity.type
_entity.pdbx_description
1 polymer ?
#
loop_
_entity_poly.entity_id
_entity_poly.type
_entity_poly.pdbx_seq_one_letter_code
_entity_poly.pdbx_strand_id
1 'polypeptide(L)'
;MEAPRIGNPYLEDPLLQAYLRAHLPAQVFAEVNTDLERFGARLRDEIDFLGRECELNPPRLLHFDAWGQRVDQVTTCPAWKRLKDISAEESLVAEGYKRRYSCWSRVHQVAKLYLFVVSSASYSAPLAMTDGAAKVIESLGIPKPLEEAYAHLTSCDPKTFWISGQWMTGRKGGSDVGGGTETVARELPDGSYSLHGFKWFTSATDSDMALTLARIVGPDGQIKQGSRGLSLFYLKTYEDGKLNGIKIERLKEKLGTREMPTAELLLDGARAHLQKQKVLRLVSNGSENIRPQSLISAEGKGIPCIANMLNIARIYNAVAAAGIMRRMIDLARDYATKREAFGKPLKDHPLHMQTLARMEVQVQGAFLLVMELARLLGLEETKMATEQEKLMLRLLTPLAKLYTAKQVVAVNSEGLECFGGQGFMEDTGLPVLLRSSQVLPIWEGPTNILSLDVLRCILKSQGKALDVFFSTAQAKLEAATRQSELQTSVQIVQNNLQKLKQFVPRMDSKGEAEWQLAARDFAYTLAWIYEGVLLLEQAARAGASATNIYAAQRWCQEEVCLVDREEKAGSYSSKAVSLDQSLVYDGYSSLRGKL
;
A
#
# COMPACT_ATOMS: atom_id res chain seq x y z
N MET A 1 4.08 -20.04 31.65
CA MET A 1 4.79 -19.34 30.55
C MET A 1 4.19 -17.93 30.45
N GLU A 2 5.01 -16.90 30.49
CA GLU A 2 4.54 -15.52 30.39
C GLU A 2 4.38 -15.12 28.92
N ALA A 3 3.24 -14.48 28.56
CA ALA A 3 2.99 -14.02 27.22
C ALA A 3 3.91 -12.84 26.86
N PRO A 4 4.32 -12.70 25.60
CA PRO A 4 5.03 -11.50 25.15
C PRO A 4 4.11 -10.28 25.29
N ARG A 5 4.72 -9.14 25.62
CA ARG A 5 4.04 -7.86 25.76
C ARG A 5 4.70 -6.81 24.90
N ILE A 6 3.91 -5.90 24.40
CA ILE A 6 4.38 -4.67 23.78
C ILE A 6 4.30 -3.53 24.80
N GLY A 7 5.34 -2.72 24.84
CA GLY A 7 5.32 -1.45 25.57
C GLY A 7 4.71 -0.33 24.73
N ASN A 8 5.23 0.89 24.88
CA ASN A 8 4.90 1.98 23.98
C ASN A 8 5.66 1.79 22.66
N PRO A 9 4.98 1.47 21.55
CA PRO A 9 5.66 1.09 20.29
C PRO A 9 6.48 2.23 19.68
N TYR A 10 6.20 3.48 20.02
CA TYR A 10 7.04 4.61 19.58
C TYR A 10 8.33 4.70 20.41
N LEU A 11 8.24 4.57 21.73
CA LEU A 11 9.41 4.66 22.60
C LEU A 11 10.35 3.44 22.46
N GLU A 12 9.82 2.32 21.99
CA GLU A 12 10.58 1.08 21.76
C GLU A 12 11.13 0.97 20.33
N ASP A 13 10.90 1.96 19.46
CA ASP A 13 11.44 2.02 18.10
C ASP A 13 12.52 3.11 17.98
N PRO A 14 13.78 2.80 18.28
CA PRO A 14 14.86 3.78 18.21
C PRO A 14 15.16 4.25 16.77
N LEU A 15 14.87 3.43 15.74
CA LEU A 15 15.10 3.81 14.35
C LEU A 15 14.08 4.87 13.91
N LEU A 16 12.80 4.71 14.25
CA LEU A 16 11.77 5.71 13.98
C LEU A 16 12.12 7.06 14.65
N GLN A 17 12.49 7.03 15.94
CA GLN A 17 12.89 8.25 16.66
C GLN A 17 14.12 8.92 16.02
N ALA A 18 15.14 8.13 15.67
CA ALA A 18 16.35 8.63 15.02
C ALA A 18 16.07 9.23 13.63
N TYR A 19 15.23 8.57 12.85
CA TYR A 19 14.81 9.07 11.54
C TYR A 19 14.11 10.42 11.65
N LEU A 20 13.11 10.53 12.52
CA LEU A 20 12.36 11.78 12.71
C LEU A 20 13.25 12.92 13.19
N ARG A 21 14.14 12.66 14.15
CA ARG A 21 15.10 13.65 14.66
C ARG A 21 16.06 14.14 13.58
N ALA A 22 16.47 13.26 12.69
CA ALA A 22 17.42 13.59 11.64
C ALA A 22 16.81 14.38 10.47
N HIS A 23 15.50 14.19 10.19
CA HIS A 23 14.86 14.75 9.00
C HIS A 23 13.96 15.94 9.29
N LEU A 24 13.26 15.93 10.43
CA LEU A 24 12.31 17.00 10.74
C LEU A 24 13.03 18.26 11.26
N PRO A 25 12.57 19.47 10.90
CA PRO A 25 12.98 20.69 11.59
C PRO A 25 12.78 20.56 13.10
N ALA A 26 13.64 21.14 13.91
CA ALA A 26 13.66 20.93 15.36
C ALA A 26 12.30 21.22 16.04
N GLN A 27 11.60 22.28 15.63
CA GLN A 27 10.28 22.60 16.18
C GLN A 27 9.24 21.55 15.79
N VAL A 28 9.22 21.13 14.51
CA VAL A 28 8.30 20.08 14.03
C VAL A 28 8.59 18.76 14.74
N PHE A 29 9.87 18.40 14.89
CA PHE A 29 10.26 17.20 15.64
C PHE A 29 9.74 17.23 17.07
N ALA A 30 9.86 18.34 17.78
CA ALA A 30 9.37 18.44 19.17
C ALA A 30 7.87 18.15 19.29
N GLU A 31 7.07 18.73 18.40
CA GLU A 31 5.61 18.51 18.38
C GLU A 31 5.25 17.08 17.97
N VAL A 32 5.85 16.57 16.89
CA VAL A 32 5.62 15.21 16.38
C VAL A 32 6.06 14.16 17.39
N ASN A 33 7.21 14.34 18.04
CA ASN A 33 7.71 13.44 19.08
C ASN A 33 6.73 13.32 20.26
N THR A 34 6.20 14.45 20.74
CA THR A 34 5.21 14.48 21.81
C THR A 34 3.91 13.77 21.41
N ASP A 35 3.43 14.02 20.18
CA ASP A 35 2.22 13.37 19.68
C ASP A 35 2.40 11.85 19.53
N LEU A 36 3.52 11.41 18.97
CA LEU A 36 3.79 9.98 18.77
C LEU A 36 4.00 9.22 20.09
N GLU A 37 4.59 9.85 21.12
CA GLU A 37 4.70 9.25 22.45
C GLU A 37 3.32 9.05 23.07
N ARG A 38 2.45 10.08 23.02
CA ARG A 38 1.06 10.02 23.45
C ARG A 38 0.28 8.96 22.68
N PHE A 39 0.42 8.96 21.35
CA PHE A 39 -0.25 8.00 20.47
C PHE A 39 0.21 6.57 20.72
N GLY A 40 1.50 6.36 20.96
CA GLY A 40 2.06 5.06 21.33
C GLY A 40 1.47 4.51 22.64
N ALA A 41 1.24 5.37 23.64
CA ALA A 41 0.54 4.98 24.86
C ALA A 41 -0.91 4.57 24.55
N ARG A 42 -1.62 5.33 23.73
CA ARG A 42 -3.00 5.01 23.31
C ARG A 42 -3.09 3.68 22.54
N LEU A 43 -2.10 3.39 21.68
CA LEU A 43 -2.02 2.11 20.98
C LEU A 43 -1.95 0.93 21.93
N ARG A 44 -1.11 1.02 22.95
CA ARG A 44 -0.95 -0.02 23.98
C ARG A 44 -2.20 -0.16 24.87
N ASP A 45 -2.76 0.96 25.31
CA ASP A 45 -3.76 1.00 26.40
C ASP A 45 -5.21 0.84 25.89
N GLU A 46 -5.51 1.23 24.65
CA GLU A 46 -6.87 1.19 24.07
C GLU A 46 -6.92 0.41 22.73
N ILE A 47 -6.11 0.80 21.76
CA ILE A 47 -6.30 0.40 20.34
C ILE A 47 -5.98 -1.08 20.13
N ASP A 48 -4.94 -1.61 20.76
CA ASP A 48 -4.54 -3.02 20.60
C ASP A 48 -5.64 -3.98 21.07
N PHE A 49 -6.32 -3.64 22.17
CA PHE A 49 -7.48 -4.39 22.64
C PHE A 49 -8.63 -4.37 21.63
N LEU A 50 -8.95 -3.19 21.06
CA LEU A 50 -10.00 -3.06 20.05
C LEU A 50 -9.68 -3.89 18.78
N GLY A 51 -8.42 -3.91 18.38
CA GLY A 51 -7.99 -4.72 17.24
C GLY A 51 -8.23 -6.23 17.47
N ARG A 52 -7.93 -6.73 18.64
CA ARG A 52 -8.21 -8.12 19.02
C ARG A 52 -9.70 -8.42 19.06
N GLU A 53 -10.51 -7.52 19.58
CA GLU A 53 -11.97 -7.67 19.57
C GLU A 53 -12.55 -7.74 18.15
N CYS A 54 -11.99 -6.97 17.21
CA CYS A 54 -12.41 -7.03 15.82
C CYS A 54 -12.13 -8.39 15.17
N GLU A 55 -10.94 -8.95 15.41
CA GLU A 55 -10.55 -10.25 14.87
C GLU A 55 -11.45 -11.38 15.41
N LEU A 56 -11.83 -11.30 16.68
CA LEU A 56 -12.71 -12.28 17.31
C LEU A 56 -14.18 -12.14 16.89
N ASN A 57 -14.58 -10.98 16.40
CA ASN A 57 -15.96 -10.65 16.06
C ASN A 57 -16.08 -10.15 14.60
N PRO A 58 -15.86 -11.03 13.61
CA PRO A 58 -15.90 -10.64 12.20
C PRO A 58 -17.31 -10.16 11.78
N PRO A 59 -17.41 -9.37 10.71
CA PRO A 59 -18.68 -8.84 10.22
C PRO A 59 -19.65 -9.95 9.82
N ARG A 60 -20.95 -9.64 9.94
CA ARG A 60 -22.04 -10.51 9.55
C ARG A 60 -22.98 -9.81 8.58
N LEU A 61 -23.62 -10.56 7.71
CA LEU A 61 -24.62 -10.09 6.75
C LEU A 61 -25.98 -10.68 7.09
N LEU A 62 -26.96 -9.82 7.25
CA LEU A 62 -28.38 -10.19 7.33
C LEU A 62 -29.06 -9.79 6.02
N HIS A 63 -29.46 -10.79 5.22
CA HIS A 63 -30.12 -10.53 3.94
C HIS A 63 -31.55 -10.06 4.07
N PHE A 64 -32.31 -10.69 4.97
CA PHE A 64 -33.73 -10.47 5.15
C PHE A 64 -34.03 -10.19 6.63
N ASP A 65 -34.97 -9.27 6.85
CA ASP A 65 -35.54 -9.07 8.19
C ASP A 65 -36.48 -10.21 8.59
N ALA A 66 -37.03 -10.11 9.81
CA ALA A 66 -37.95 -11.12 10.34
C ALA A 66 -39.28 -11.25 9.55
N TRP A 67 -39.56 -10.26 8.71
CA TRP A 67 -40.79 -10.21 7.89
C TRP A 67 -40.53 -10.56 6.41
N GLY A 68 -39.31 -11.01 6.08
CA GLY A 68 -38.95 -11.43 4.72
C GLY A 68 -38.61 -10.27 3.77
N GLN A 69 -38.45 -9.07 4.26
CA GLN A 69 -37.99 -7.94 3.45
C GLN A 69 -36.46 -7.99 3.32
N ARG A 70 -35.94 -7.80 2.11
CA ARG A 70 -34.50 -7.74 1.86
C ARG A 70 -33.93 -6.45 2.42
N VAL A 71 -32.97 -6.56 3.34
CA VAL A 71 -32.32 -5.43 4.03
C VAL A 71 -30.83 -5.34 3.77
N ASP A 72 -30.19 -6.44 3.42
CA ASP A 72 -28.74 -6.54 3.15
C ASP A 72 -27.87 -5.79 4.19
N GLN A 73 -28.18 -5.99 5.46
CA GLN A 73 -27.53 -5.28 6.56
C GLN A 73 -26.20 -5.94 6.91
N VAL A 74 -25.10 -5.19 6.75
CA VAL A 74 -23.78 -5.56 7.27
C VAL A 74 -23.66 -5.05 8.69
N THR A 75 -23.39 -5.97 9.62
CA THR A 75 -23.15 -5.65 11.04
C THR A 75 -21.69 -5.89 11.36
N THR A 76 -21.01 -4.82 11.78
CA THR A 76 -19.64 -4.84 12.31
C THR A 76 -19.67 -4.72 13.82
N CYS A 77 -18.64 -5.21 14.53
CA CYS A 77 -18.57 -5.13 15.97
C CYS A 77 -18.37 -3.68 16.45
N PRO A 78 -18.68 -3.38 17.73
CA PRO A 78 -18.49 -2.05 18.30
C PRO A 78 -17.04 -1.57 18.24
N ALA A 79 -16.08 -2.48 18.40
CA ALA A 79 -14.66 -2.16 18.32
C ALA A 79 -14.26 -1.64 16.93
N TRP A 80 -14.78 -2.23 15.84
CA TRP A 80 -14.55 -1.75 14.49
C TRP A 80 -15.08 -0.32 14.28
N LYS A 81 -16.26 -0.02 14.81
CA LYS A 81 -16.83 1.32 14.76
C LYS A 81 -16.00 2.32 15.58
N ARG A 82 -15.50 1.88 16.75
CA ARG A 82 -14.63 2.71 17.58
C ARG A 82 -13.30 3.02 16.89
N LEU A 83 -12.74 2.09 16.13
CA LEU A 83 -11.53 2.34 15.32
C LEU A 83 -11.76 3.39 14.25
N LYS A 84 -12.95 3.48 13.65
CA LYS A 84 -13.34 4.60 12.77
C LYS A 84 -13.26 5.94 13.51
N ASP A 85 -13.86 6.03 14.70
CA ASP A 85 -13.85 7.24 15.50
C ASP A 85 -12.42 7.66 15.88
N ILE A 86 -11.61 6.71 16.35
CA ILE A 86 -10.21 6.94 16.69
C ILE A 86 -9.40 7.43 15.47
N SER A 87 -9.69 6.91 14.29
CA SER A 87 -9.02 7.34 13.06
C SER A 87 -9.26 8.82 12.76
N ALA A 88 -10.46 9.33 13.04
CA ALA A 88 -10.77 10.76 12.96
C ALA A 88 -10.09 11.55 14.09
N GLU A 89 -10.26 11.12 15.34
CA GLU A 89 -9.67 11.77 16.54
C GLU A 89 -8.15 11.92 16.40
N GLU A 90 -7.48 10.92 15.85
CA GLU A 90 -6.02 10.90 15.61
C GLU A 90 -5.60 11.51 14.27
N SER A 91 -6.53 12.06 13.50
CA SER A 91 -6.27 12.71 12.22
C SER A 91 -5.52 11.82 11.21
N LEU A 92 -5.75 10.51 11.22
CA LEU A 92 -4.94 9.55 10.44
C LEU A 92 -5.02 9.78 8.92
N VAL A 93 -6.14 10.31 8.41
CA VAL A 93 -6.26 10.77 7.02
C VAL A 93 -6.03 12.27 6.92
N ALA A 94 -6.67 13.03 7.79
CA ALA A 94 -6.67 14.50 7.75
C ALA A 94 -5.27 15.13 7.78
N GLU A 95 -4.30 14.52 8.48
CA GLU A 95 -2.94 15.04 8.60
C GLU A 95 -2.28 15.25 7.23
N GLY A 96 -2.52 14.34 6.28
CA GLY A 96 -2.01 14.45 4.92
C GLY A 96 -2.58 15.63 4.13
N TYR A 97 -3.73 16.15 4.52
CA TYR A 97 -4.48 17.19 3.79
C TYR A 97 -4.48 18.54 4.49
N LYS A 98 -4.44 18.59 5.81
CA LYS A 98 -4.28 19.84 6.59
C LYS A 98 -2.90 20.46 6.43
N ARG A 99 -1.88 19.63 6.18
CA ARG A 99 -0.49 20.04 5.90
C ARG A 99 0.05 21.03 6.92
N ARG A 100 -0.27 20.80 8.22
CA ARG A 100 0.17 21.63 9.33
C ARG A 100 1.69 21.79 9.39
N TYR A 101 2.41 20.74 8.99
CA TYR A 101 3.86 20.70 8.93
C TYR A 101 4.39 20.77 7.48
N SER A 102 3.63 21.34 6.55
CA SER A 102 4.02 21.44 5.13
C SER A 102 4.35 20.04 4.54
N CYS A 103 5.50 19.90 3.87
CA CYS A 103 5.94 18.63 3.29
C CYS A 103 6.21 17.52 4.33
N TRP A 104 6.35 17.86 5.61
CA TRP A 104 6.58 16.89 6.67
C TRP A 104 5.32 16.26 7.24
N SER A 105 4.15 16.78 6.89
CA SER A 105 2.87 16.23 7.37
C SER A 105 2.66 14.78 6.92
N ARG A 106 3.10 14.41 5.72
CA ARG A 106 3.03 13.00 5.28
C ARG A 106 3.99 12.09 6.05
N VAL A 107 5.14 12.59 6.46
CA VAL A 107 6.07 11.85 7.34
C VAL A 107 5.43 11.59 8.70
N HIS A 108 4.80 12.60 9.31
CA HIS A 108 4.05 12.45 10.56
C HIS A 108 2.90 11.45 10.43
N GLN A 109 2.08 11.59 9.39
CA GLN A 109 0.97 10.69 9.13
C GLN A 109 1.43 9.23 8.96
N VAL A 110 2.46 9.02 8.14
CA VAL A 110 2.99 7.67 7.88
C VAL A 110 3.60 7.06 9.14
N ALA A 111 4.28 7.86 9.98
CA ALA A 111 4.75 7.38 11.28
C ALA A 111 3.59 6.91 12.16
N LYS A 112 2.48 7.65 12.22
CA LYS A 112 1.26 7.22 12.94
C LYS A 112 0.67 5.95 12.35
N LEU A 113 0.53 5.86 11.03
CA LEU A 113 -0.01 4.68 10.34
C LEU A 113 0.87 3.44 10.54
N TYR A 114 2.19 3.59 10.49
CA TYR A 114 3.15 2.53 10.76
C TYR A 114 2.97 1.92 12.16
N LEU A 115 2.73 2.75 13.15
CA LEU A 115 2.45 2.31 14.51
C LEU A 115 1.02 1.74 14.65
N PHE A 116 0.04 2.31 13.94
CA PHE A 116 -1.38 1.98 14.04
C PHE A 116 -1.76 0.63 13.43
N VAL A 117 -1.16 0.28 12.29
CA VAL A 117 -1.62 -0.83 11.43
C VAL A 117 -1.76 -2.15 12.16
N VAL A 118 -0.84 -2.47 13.05
CA VAL A 118 -0.79 -3.77 13.74
C VAL A 118 -1.70 -3.86 14.96
N SER A 119 -2.09 -2.73 15.53
CA SER A 119 -2.99 -2.68 16.68
C SER A 119 -4.46 -2.49 16.30
N SER A 120 -4.74 -2.19 15.04
CA SER A 120 -6.06 -1.75 14.57
C SER A 120 -6.79 -2.75 13.68
N ALA A 121 -6.45 -4.02 13.74
CA ALA A 121 -7.15 -5.07 13.00
C ALA A 121 -7.34 -4.70 11.51
N SER A 122 -6.27 -4.37 10.81
CA SER A 122 -6.30 -3.97 9.40
C SER A 122 -7.17 -2.72 9.08
N TYR A 123 -7.54 -1.90 10.08
CA TYR A 123 -8.34 -0.69 9.84
C TYR A 123 -7.62 0.33 8.93
N SER A 124 -6.31 0.21 8.79
CA SER A 124 -5.53 0.97 7.82
C SER A 124 -5.96 0.73 6.36
N ALA A 125 -6.61 -0.40 6.04
CA ALA A 125 -7.09 -0.66 4.69
C ALA A 125 -8.29 0.23 4.29
N PRO A 126 -9.35 0.38 5.09
CA PRO A 126 -10.36 1.43 4.87
C PRO A 126 -9.75 2.84 4.81
N LEU A 127 -8.76 3.15 5.65
CA LEU A 127 -8.08 4.45 5.63
C LEU A 127 -7.29 4.67 4.34
N ALA A 128 -6.67 3.64 3.78
CA ALA A 128 -5.97 3.72 2.50
C ALA A 128 -6.92 4.10 1.35
N MET A 129 -8.11 3.50 1.32
CA MET A 129 -9.15 3.82 0.34
C MET A 129 -9.70 5.24 0.56
N THR A 130 -9.85 5.67 1.80
CA THR A 130 -10.34 6.99 2.19
C THR A 130 -9.33 8.08 1.82
N ASP A 131 -8.06 7.91 2.16
CA ASP A 131 -6.98 8.81 1.78
C ASP A 131 -6.85 8.88 0.24
N GLY A 132 -6.90 7.71 -0.42
CA GLY A 132 -6.86 7.63 -1.87
C GLY A 132 -8.03 8.37 -2.54
N ALA A 133 -9.23 8.27 -1.99
CA ALA A 133 -10.40 9.01 -2.49
C ALA A 133 -10.24 10.52 -2.31
N ALA A 134 -9.76 10.96 -1.15
CA ALA A 134 -9.46 12.38 -0.89
C ALA A 134 -8.39 12.90 -1.87
N LYS A 135 -7.34 12.10 -2.14
CA LYS A 135 -6.29 12.44 -3.12
C LYS A 135 -6.84 12.60 -4.54
N VAL A 136 -7.73 11.71 -4.95
CA VAL A 136 -8.40 11.82 -6.27
C VAL A 136 -9.21 13.11 -6.34
N ILE A 137 -10.04 13.39 -5.33
CA ILE A 137 -10.88 14.59 -5.30
C ILE A 137 -10.03 15.86 -5.30
N GLU A 138 -8.98 15.92 -4.50
CA GLU A 138 -8.04 17.04 -4.47
C GLU A 138 -7.38 17.26 -5.83
N SER A 139 -6.94 16.18 -6.50
CA SER A 139 -6.30 16.26 -7.82
C SER A 139 -7.23 16.78 -8.92
N LEU A 140 -8.54 16.64 -8.73
CA LEU A 140 -9.58 17.19 -9.61
C LEU A 140 -9.96 18.64 -9.29
N GLY A 141 -9.32 19.28 -8.28
CA GLY A 141 -9.59 20.63 -7.85
C GLY A 141 -10.85 20.76 -6.99
N ILE A 142 -11.22 19.73 -6.29
CA ILE A 142 -12.38 19.66 -5.38
C ILE A 142 -13.65 20.22 -6.06
N PRO A 143 -14.20 19.53 -7.06
CA PRO A 143 -15.39 20.01 -7.77
C PRO A 143 -16.62 20.03 -6.86
N LYS A 144 -17.56 20.97 -7.10
CA LYS A 144 -18.74 21.18 -6.25
C LYS A 144 -19.48 19.91 -5.81
N PRO A 145 -19.77 18.93 -6.67
CA PRO A 145 -20.46 17.71 -6.22
C PRO A 145 -19.68 16.87 -5.21
N LEU A 146 -18.39 17.14 -5.03
CA LEU A 146 -17.47 16.39 -4.16
C LEU A 146 -16.95 17.19 -2.97
N GLU A 147 -17.32 18.48 -2.84
CA GLU A 147 -16.89 19.32 -1.72
C GLU A 147 -17.31 18.71 -0.37
N GLU A 148 -18.57 18.25 -0.28
CA GLU A 148 -19.08 17.57 0.91
C GLU A 148 -18.27 16.30 1.22
N ALA A 149 -18.10 15.43 0.22
CA ALA A 149 -17.36 14.19 0.39
C ALA A 149 -15.90 14.46 0.84
N TYR A 150 -15.23 15.41 0.21
CA TYR A 150 -13.85 15.78 0.58
C TYR A 150 -13.76 16.28 2.03
N ALA A 151 -14.70 17.15 2.44
CA ALA A 151 -14.73 17.66 3.81
C ALA A 151 -14.93 16.53 4.83
N HIS A 152 -15.79 15.56 4.54
CA HIS A 152 -16.02 14.41 5.40
C HIS A 152 -14.83 13.42 5.42
N LEU A 153 -14.22 13.11 4.27
CA LEU A 153 -13.07 12.20 4.18
C LEU A 153 -11.84 12.73 4.93
N THR A 154 -11.70 14.05 5.05
CA THR A 154 -10.59 14.73 5.73
C THR A 154 -10.98 15.32 7.09
N SER A 155 -12.13 14.91 7.65
CA SER A 155 -12.61 15.36 8.95
C SER A 155 -11.81 14.75 10.10
N CYS A 156 -11.64 15.53 11.18
CA CYS A 156 -11.13 15.06 12.46
C CYS A 156 -12.24 14.84 13.50
N ASP A 157 -13.50 15.11 13.14
CA ASP A 157 -14.65 14.87 14.01
C ASP A 157 -15.26 13.50 13.68
N PRO A 158 -15.27 12.56 14.65
CA PRO A 158 -15.88 11.25 14.46
C PRO A 158 -17.32 11.27 13.94
N LYS A 159 -18.08 12.32 14.29
CA LYS A 159 -19.49 12.48 13.86
C LYS A 159 -19.63 12.78 12.38
N THR A 160 -18.62 13.36 11.78
CA THR A 160 -18.66 13.79 10.37
C THR A 160 -17.66 13.05 9.48
N PHE A 161 -16.77 12.23 10.05
CA PHE A 161 -15.77 11.50 9.31
C PHE A 161 -16.38 10.35 8.49
N TRP A 162 -16.07 10.33 7.19
CA TRP A 162 -16.48 9.29 6.26
C TRP A 162 -15.34 8.39 5.87
N ILE A 163 -15.67 7.12 5.64
CA ILE A 163 -14.83 6.11 5.00
C ILE A 163 -15.26 5.93 3.55
N SER A 164 -14.29 5.76 2.65
CA SER A 164 -14.52 5.42 1.26
C SER A 164 -14.18 3.96 0.96
N GLY A 165 -15.01 3.32 0.15
CA GLY A 165 -14.64 2.09 -0.56
C GLY A 165 -13.89 2.42 -1.87
N GLN A 166 -13.19 1.39 -2.39
CA GLN A 166 -12.56 1.39 -3.72
C GLN A 166 -13.08 0.14 -4.46
N TRP A 167 -14.13 0.30 -5.26
CA TRP A 167 -14.86 -0.83 -5.84
C TRP A 167 -14.61 -0.93 -7.35
N MET A 168 -13.44 -1.41 -7.72
CA MET A 168 -12.98 -1.45 -9.12
C MET A 168 -13.28 -2.78 -9.80
N THR A 169 -13.01 -3.90 -9.12
CA THR A 169 -12.96 -5.23 -9.71
C THR A 169 -14.36 -5.81 -9.94
N GLY A 170 -14.65 -6.25 -11.15
CA GLY A 170 -15.80 -7.07 -11.49
C GLY A 170 -15.50 -8.57 -11.41
N ARG A 171 -16.46 -9.45 -11.73
CA ARG A 171 -16.27 -10.91 -11.69
C ARG A 171 -15.16 -11.43 -12.60
N LYS A 172 -15.03 -10.86 -13.79
CA LYS A 172 -13.99 -11.19 -14.77
C LYS A 172 -12.74 -10.34 -14.62
N GLY A 173 -12.77 -9.40 -13.66
CA GLY A 173 -11.71 -8.45 -13.43
C GLY A 173 -10.63 -8.97 -12.50
N GLY A 174 -9.64 -8.11 -12.32
CA GLY A 174 -8.46 -8.30 -11.50
C GLY A 174 -7.48 -7.23 -11.92
N SER A 175 -6.24 -7.62 -12.22
CA SER A 175 -5.22 -6.69 -12.73
C SER A 175 -5.58 -6.11 -14.11
N ASP A 176 -6.28 -6.85 -14.96
CA ASP A 176 -6.84 -6.33 -16.22
C ASP A 176 -8.19 -5.63 -15.98
N VAL A 177 -8.12 -4.44 -15.38
CA VAL A 177 -9.31 -3.62 -15.13
C VAL A 177 -9.97 -3.20 -16.45
N GLY A 178 -9.16 -2.96 -17.50
CA GLY A 178 -9.63 -2.52 -18.81
C GLY A 178 -10.49 -3.55 -19.54
N GLY A 179 -10.12 -4.82 -19.46
CA GLY A 179 -10.88 -5.92 -20.08
C GLY A 179 -11.96 -6.49 -19.15
N GLY A 180 -11.74 -6.46 -17.83
CA GLY A 180 -12.58 -7.16 -16.86
C GLY A 180 -13.74 -6.38 -16.26
N THR A 181 -13.88 -5.08 -16.52
CA THR A 181 -14.98 -4.27 -15.97
C THR A 181 -16.22 -4.35 -16.85
N GLU A 182 -17.29 -4.97 -16.31
CA GLU A 182 -18.59 -5.15 -16.97
C GLU A 182 -19.65 -4.13 -16.51
N THR A 183 -19.39 -3.37 -15.46
CA THR A 183 -20.32 -2.36 -14.92
C THR A 183 -20.59 -1.29 -15.96
N VAL A 184 -21.88 -0.96 -16.17
CA VAL A 184 -22.33 0.08 -17.09
C VAL A 184 -22.98 1.24 -16.33
N ALA A 185 -22.88 2.42 -16.91
CA ALA A 185 -23.46 3.68 -16.40
C ALA A 185 -24.41 4.28 -17.44
N ARG A 186 -25.66 4.50 -17.05
CA ARG A 186 -26.68 5.16 -17.88
C ARG A 186 -26.94 6.55 -17.35
N GLU A 187 -26.83 7.56 -18.21
CA GLU A 187 -27.10 8.95 -17.81
C GLU A 187 -28.59 9.15 -17.49
N LEU A 188 -28.85 9.86 -16.40
CA LEU A 188 -30.18 10.24 -15.96
C LEU A 188 -30.49 11.69 -16.36
N PRO A 189 -31.79 12.08 -16.41
CA PRO A 189 -32.19 13.43 -16.85
C PRO A 189 -31.58 14.59 -16.05
N ASP A 190 -31.18 14.35 -14.80
CA ASP A 190 -30.55 15.34 -13.92
C ASP A 190 -29.01 15.41 -14.07
N GLY A 191 -28.45 14.64 -15.01
CA GLY A 191 -26.99 14.55 -15.26
C GLY A 191 -26.23 13.63 -14.31
N SER A 192 -26.91 12.96 -13.39
CA SER A 192 -26.35 11.84 -12.63
C SER A 192 -26.42 10.55 -13.45
N TYR A 193 -25.91 9.47 -12.92
CA TYR A 193 -25.86 8.17 -13.60
C TYR A 193 -26.48 7.07 -12.74
N SER A 194 -27.09 6.10 -13.41
CA SER A 194 -27.54 4.84 -12.82
C SER A 194 -26.54 3.74 -13.18
N LEU A 195 -25.92 3.12 -12.17
CA LEU A 195 -24.92 2.07 -12.35
C LEU A 195 -25.53 0.68 -12.25
N HIS A 196 -25.11 -0.21 -13.14
CA HIS A 196 -25.58 -1.60 -13.20
C HIS A 196 -24.39 -2.54 -13.43
N GLY A 197 -24.27 -3.60 -12.63
CA GLY A 197 -23.24 -4.62 -12.78
C GLY A 197 -22.70 -5.14 -11.48
N PHE A 198 -21.93 -6.21 -11.55
CA PHE A 198 -21.33 -6.86 -10.39
C PHE A 198 -20.00 -6.21 -9.99
N LYS A 199 -19.78 -6.15 -8.67
CA LYS A 199 -18.49 -5.86 -8.04
C LYS A 199 -18.10 -7.06 -7.18
N TRP A 200 -16.82 -7.44 -7.26
CA TRP A 200 -16.38 -8.75 -6.78
C TRP A 200 -15.60 -8.72 -5.46
N PHE A 201 -14.74 -7.73 -5.26
CA PHE A 201 -13.96 -7.52 -4.03
C PHE A 201 -14.22 -6.12 -3.47
N THR A 202 -15.37 -5.93 -2.84
CA THR A 202 -15.78 -4.63 -2.32
C THR A 202 -15.47 -4.52 -0.84
N SER A 203 -14.20 -4.27 -0.55
CA SER A 203 -13.74 -4.03 0.82
C SER A 203 -14.29 -2.71 1.37
N ALA A 204 -14.39 -2.62 2.69
CA ALA A 204 -15.14 -1.58 3.38
C ALA A 204 -16.57 -1.47 2.86
N THR A 205 -17.28 -2.59 2.80
CA THR A 205 -18.68 -2.65 2.39
C THR A 205 -19.59 -1.75 3.24
N ASP A 206 -19.17 -1.49 4.47
CA ASP A 206 -19.80 -0.58 5.45
C ASP A 206 -19.41 0.90 5.28
N SER A 207 -18.70 1.26 4.20
CA SER A 207 -18.25 2.63 3.93
C SER A 207 -19.42 3.58 3.64
N ASP A 208 -19.18 4.88 3.86
CA ASP A 208 -20.16 5.94 3.61
C ASP A 208 -20.30 6.26 2.11
N MET A 209 -19.21 6.09 1.38
CA MET A 209 -19.14 6.30 -0.07
C MET A 209 -18.18 5.31 -0.74
N ALA A 210 -18.19 5.29 -2.07
CA ALA A 210 -17.20 4.57 -2.84
C ALA A 210 -16.83 5.29 -4.13
N LEU A 211 -15.59 5.07 -4.59
CA LEU A 211 -15.17 5.32 -5.96
C LEU A 211 -15.21 4.03 -6.74
N THR A 212 -15.77 4.08 -7.96
CA THR A 212 -15.92 2.90 -8.81
C THR A 212 -15.75 3.23 -10.29
N LEU A 213 -15.43 2.23 -11.09
CA LEU A 213 -15.32 2.34 -12.53
C LEU A 213 -16.51 1.72 -13.22
N ALA A 214 -16.98 2.38 -14.28
CA ALA A 214 -18.05 1.89 -15.15
C ALA A 214 -17.87 2.38 -16.60
N ARG A 215 -18.56 1.73 -17.53
CA ARG A 215 -18.64 2.10 -18.94
C ARG A 215 -19.90 2.90 -19.21
N ILE A 216 -19.76 4.10 -19.74
CA ILE A 216 -20.92 4.90 -20.11
C ILE A 216 -21.58 4.27 -21.34
N VAL A 217 -22.89 4.12 -21.26
CA VAL A 217 -23.73 3.71 -22.40
C VAL A 217 -24.00 4.95 -23.22
N GLY A 218 -23.57 4.94 -24.50
CA GLY A 218 -23.80 6.03 -25.43
C GLY A 218 -25.27 6.17 -25.85
N PRO A 219 -25.62 7.26 -26.54
CA PRO A 219 -26.98 7.48 -27.05
C PRO A 219 -27.45 6.38 -28.02
N ASP A 220 -26.51 5.71 -28.67
CA ASP A 220 -26.73 4.56 -29.56
C ASP A 220 -26.90 3.23 -28.81
N GLY A 221 -26.88 3.23 -27.48
CA GLY A 221 -26.95 2.05 -26.63
C GLY A 221 -25.64 1.25 -26.56
N GLN A 222 -24.56 1.70 -27.19
CA GLN A 222 -23.28 1.01 -27.23
C GLN A 222 -22.35 1.45 -26.09
N ILE A 223 -21.36 0.60 -25.75
CA ILE A 223 -20.31 0.87 -24.79
C ILE A 223 -18.94 0.79 -25.44
N LYS A 224 -18.02 1.67 -25.03
CA LYS A 224 -16.64 1.61 -25.46
C LYS A 224 -15.87 0.54 -24.67
N GLN A 225 -15.19 -0.35 -25.36
CA GLN A 225 -14.36 -1.41 -24.76
C GLN A 225 -12.97 -0.89 -24.37
N GLY A 226 -12.24 -1.72 -23.60
CA GLY A 226 -10.87 -1.41 -23.15
C GLY A 226 -10.81 -0.32 -22.08
N SER A 227 -9.59 0.08 -21.74
CA SER A 227 -9.32 1.06 -20.67
C SER A 227 -9.87 2.46 -20.97
N ARG A 228 -9.91 2.85 -22.26
CA ARG A 228 -10.44 4.15 -22.71
C ARG A 228 -11.96 4.26 -22.61
N GLY A 229 -12.66 3.15 -22.40
CA GLY A 229 -14.11 3.13 -22.18
C GLY A 229 -14.50 3.28 -20.71
N LEU A 230 -13.53 3.31 -19.79
CA LEU A 230 -13.78 3.37 -18.35
C LEU A 230 -13.76 4.80 -17.83
N SER A 231 -14.81 5.15 -17.09
CA SER A 231 -14.95 6.42 -16.39
C SER A 231 -15.05 6.18 -14.89
N LEU A 232 -14.63 7.17 -14.11
CA LEU A 232 -14.64 7.10 -12.65
C LEU A 232 -15.88 7.77 -12.10
N PHE A 233 -16.56 7.06 -11.21
CA PHE A 233 -17.79 7.51 -10.56
C PHE A 233 -17.63 7.56 -9.04
N TYR A 234 -18.30 8.52 -8.44
CA TYR A 234 -18.56 8.64 -7.02
C TYR A 234 -20.00 8.23 -6.73
N LEU A 235 -20.20 7.46 -5.69
CA LEU A 235 -21.52 7.11 -5.17
C LEU A 235 -21.53 7.13 -3.63
N LYS A 236 -22.64 7.56 -3.04
CA LYS A 236 -22.94 7.31 -1.63
C LYS A 236 -23.46 5.88 -1.47
N THR A 237 -23.03 5.19 -0.44
CA THR A 237 -23.47 3.80 -0.18
C THR A 237 -24.93 3.76 0.26
N TYR A 238 -25.35 4.78 1.00
CA TYR A 238 -26.72 4.95 1.48
C TYR A 238 -27.30 6.27 0.99
N GLU A 239 -28.58 6.25 0.62
CA GLU A 239 -29.42 7.42 0.36
C GLU A 239 -30.72 7.25 1.15
N ASP A 240 -31.16 8.27 1.88
CA ASP A 240 -32.36 8.27 2.69
C ASP A 240 -32.51 7.05 3.63
N GLY A 241 -31.38 6.62 4.21
CA GLY A 241 -31.31 5.49 5.15
C GLY A 241 -31.42 4.10 4.51
N LYS A 242 -31.41 4.02 3.17
CA LYS A 242 -31.44 2.75 2.41
C LYS A 242 -30.17 2.61 1.56
N LEU A 243 -29.81 1.37 1.26
CA LEU A 243 -28.75 1.09 0.28
C LEU A 243 -29.10 1.70 -1.07
N ASN A 244 -28.18 2.45 -1.64
CA ASN A 244 -28.31 3.18 -2.90
C ASN A 244 -28.24 2.24 -4.11
N GLY A 245 -29.33 1.55 -4.42
CA GLY A 245 -29.37 0.60 -5.54
C GLY A 245 -28.31 -0.50 -5.47
N ILE A 246 -27.89 -0.86 -4.26
CA ILE A 246 -26.85 -1.87 -3.98
C ILE A 246 -27.52 -3.09 -3.37
N LYS A 247 -27.26 -4.27 -3.93
CA LYS A 247 -27.60 -5.56 -3.33
C LYS A 247 -26.33 -6.26 -2.91
N ILE A 248 -26.25 -6.68 -1.65
CA ILE A 248 -25.10 -7.42 -1.13
C ILE A 248 -25.40 -8.91 -1.29
N GLU A 249 -24.63 -9.58 -2.16
CA GLU A 249 -24.87 -10.99 -2.45
C GLU A 249 -24.29 -11.92 -1.39
N ARG A 250 -23.08 -11.63 -0.93
CA ARG A 250 -22.45 -12.30 0.22
C ARG A 250 -21.22 -11.54 0.72
N LEU A 251 -20.80 -11.83 1.95
CA LEU A 251 -19.47 -11.50 2.44
C LEU A 251 -18.48 -12.59 2.02
N LYS A 252 -17.26 -12.18 1.67
CA LYS A 252 -16.18 -13.10 1.30
C LYS A 252 -15.58 -13.77 2.55
N GLU A 253 -15.40 -15.08 2.49
CA GLU A 253 -14.54 -15.80 3.41
C GLU A 253 -13.08 -15.58 3.00
N LYS A 254 -12.23 -15.17 3.95
CA LYS A 254 -10.87 -14.72 3.66
C LYS A 254 -9.85 -15.42 4.55
N LEU A 255 -8.63 -15.58 4.04
CA LEU A 255 -7.51 -16.11 4.81
C LEU A 255 -7.16 -15.20 6.00
N GLY A 256 -7.05 -13.90 5.75
CA GLY A 256 -6.79 -12.84 6.74
C GLY A 256 -7.68 -11.63 6.49
N THR A 257 -7.45 -10.54 7.22
CA THR A 257 -8.30 -9.33 7.19
C THR A 257 -9.79 -9.62 7.38
N ARG A 258 -10.10 -10.61 8.20
CA ARG A 258 -11.47 -11.15 8.39
C ARG A 258 -12.40 -10.14 9.04
N GLU A 259 -11.87 -9.25 9.82
CA GLU A 259 -12.55 -8.16 10.53
C GLU A 259 -13.11 -7.07 9.60
N MET A 260 -12.53 -6.92 8.41
CA MET A 260 -13.00 -5.94 7.41
C MET A 260 -14.05 -6.60 6.51
N PRO A 261 -15.27 -6.04 6.39
CA PRO A 261 -16.27 -6.57 5.47
C PRO A 261 -15.79 -6.39 4.03
N THR A 262 -15.82 -7.49 3.28
CA THR A 262 -15.52 -7.54 1.84
C THR A 262 -16.61 -8.35 1.16
N ALA A 263 -17.34 -7.74 0.24
CA ALA A 263 -18.54 -8.33 -0.34
C ALA A 263 -18.49 -8.55 -1.86
N GLU A 264 -19.37 -9.39 -2.33
CA GLU A 264 -19.86 -9.38 -3.70
C GLU A 264 -21.11 -8.51 -3.75
N LEU A 265 -21.11 -7.52 -4.64
CA LEU A 265 -22.22 -6.58 -4.80
C LEU A 265 -22.83 -6.68 -6.19
N LEU A 266 -24.15 -6.54 -6.27
CA LEU A 266 -24.85 -6.19 -7.49
C LEU A 266 -25.26 -4.71 -7.39
N LEU A 267 -24.76 -3.87 -8.28
CA LEU A 267 -25.27 -2.54 -8.51
C LEU A 267 -26.49 -2.67 -9.43
N ASP A 268 -27.64 -2.26 -8.95
CA ASP A 268 -28.92 -2.36 -9.65
C ASP A 268 -29.65 -1.03 -9.58
N GLY A 269 -29.18 -0.07 -10.38
CA GLY A 269 -29.67 1.28 -10.37
C GLY A 269 -28.99 2.20 -9.34
N ALA A 270 -27.76 1.87 -8.92
CA ALA A 270 -27.03 2.70 -7.97
C ALA A 270 -26.78 4.09 -8.55
N ARG A 271 -27.25 5.12 -7.84
CA ARG A 271 -27.07 6.52 -8.28
C ARG A 271 -25.64 6.97 -8.04
N ALA A 272 -25.03 7.53 -9.06
CA ALA A 272 -23.64 7.93 -9.02
C ALA A 272 -23.38 9.21 -9.81
N HIS A 273 -22.26 9.87 -9.49
CA HIS A 273 -21.80 11.05 -10.18
C HIS A 273 -20.49 10.78 -10.90
N LEU A 274 -20.39 11.20 -12.16
CA LEU A 274 -19.16 11.14 -12.93
C LEU A 274 -18.13 12.12 -12.35
N GLN A 275 -16.93 11.63 -12.12
CA GLN A 275 -15.81 12.46 -11.71
C GLN A 275 -15.38 13.34 -12.89
N LYS A 276 -15.56 14.66 -12.78
CA LYS A 276 -15.22 15.63 -13.81
C LYS A 276 -14.15 16.60 -13.30
N GLN A 277 -13.19 16.93 -14.14
CA GLN A 277 -12.13 17.89 -13.82
C GLN A 277 -12.57 19.32 -14.16
N LYS A 278 -12.33 20.26 -13.23
CA LYS A 278 -12.57 21.69 -13.48
C LYS A 278 -11.45 22.25 -14.35
N VAL A 279 -11.77 22.67 -15.59
CA VAL A 279 -10.82 23.42 -16.42
C VAL A 279 -11.01 24.90 -16.20
N LEU A 280 -10.03 25.55 -15.61
CA LEU A 280 -9.86 26.99 -15.69
C LEU A 280 -9.34 27.33 -17.10
N ARG A 281 -10.23 27.67 -18.02
CA ARG A 281 -9.83 28.41 -19.21
C ARG A 281 -9.61 29.87 -18.82
N LEU A 282 -8.41 30.36 -18.97
CA LEU A 282 -8.14 31.78 -19.08
C LEU A 282 -8.84 32.28 -20.36
N VAL A 283 -9.96 32.96 -20.20
CA VAL A 283 -10.64 33.62 -21.31
C VAL A 283 -10.02 34.99 -21.45
N SER A 284 -9.35 35.22 -22.56
CA SER A 284 -9.06 36.56 -23.05
C SER A 284 -10.35 37.18 -23.64
N ASN A 285 -10.79 38.27 -23.05
CA ASN A 285 -11.70 39.31 -23.50
C ASN A 285 -12.68 39.01 -24.67
N GLY A 286 -13.98 39.04 -24.37
CA GLY A 286 -15.06 39.17 -25.33
C GLY A 286 -16.36 38.63 -24.79
N SER A 287 -17.30 39.55 -24.51
CA SER A 287 -18.66 39.29 -24.08
C SER A 287 -19.35 38.17 -24.86
N GLU A 288 -19.80 37.13 -24.17
CA GLU A 288 -20.99 36.37 -24.55
C GLU A 288 -21.39 35.43 -23.41
N ASN A 289 -22.69 35.25 -23.26
CA ASN A 289 -23.40 34.46 -22.27
C ASN A 289 -22.64 33.22 -21.80
N ILE A 290 -22.05 33.31 -20.59
CA ILE A 290 -21.39 32.17 -19.93
C ILE A 290 -22.48 31.26 -19.40
N ARG A 291 -22.89 30.29 -20.22
CA ARG A 291 -23.37 29.03 -19.64
C ARG A 291 -22.21 28.49 -18.81
N PRO A 292 -22.43 27.93 -17.62
CA PRO A 292 -21.36 27.30 -16.87
C PRO A 292 -20.82 26.16 -17.73
N GLN A 293 -19.88 26.49 -18.60
CA GLN A 293 -19.16 25.50 -19.40
C GLN A 293 -18.21 24.81 -18.46
N SER A 294 -18.77 23.68 -17.98
CA SER A 294 -18.13 22.47 -18.43
C SER A 294 -16.81 22.19 -17.77
N LEU A 295 -17.00 21.59 -16.68
CA LEU A 295 -16.18 20.44 -16.29
C LEU A 295 -15.73 19.67 -17.54
N ILE A 296 -14.46 19.52 -17.77
CA ILE A 296 -13.99 18.55 -18.77
C ILE A 296 -14.43 17.20 -18.25
N SER A 297 -15.27 16.55 -19.03
CA SER A 297 -15.71 15.20 -18.78
C SER A 297 -14.49 14.30 -18.57
N ALA A 298 -14.41 13.62 -17.44
CA ALA A 298 -13.49 12.52 -17.22
C ALA A 298 -13.95 11.24 -17.95
N GLU A 299 -14.86 11.35 -18.91
CA GLU A 299 -15.30 10.23 -19.72
C GLU A 299 -14.12 9.57 -20.42
N GLY A 300 -13.97 8.25 -20.21
CA GLY A 300 -12.84 7.48 -20.73
C GLY A 300 -11.50 7.78 -20.03
N LYS A 301 -11.49 8.57 -18.97
CA LYS A 301 -10.28 8.90 -18.18
C LYS A 301 -10.29 8.28 -16.79
N GLY A 302 -11.10 7.26 -16.57
CA GLY A 302 -11.22 6.60 -15.27
C GLY A 302 -9.90 6.03 -14.78
N ILE A 303 -9.14 5.36 -15.63
CA ILE A 303 -7.84 4.77 -15.25
C ILE A 303 -6.81 5.83 -14.85
N PRO A 304 -6.55 6.91 -15.61
CA PRO A 304 -5.67 7.98 -15.16
C PRO A 304 -6.10 8.64 -13.84
N CYS A 305 -7.40 8.84 -13.64
CA CYS A 305 -7.92 9.45 -12.41
C CYS A 305 -7.71 8.55 -11.20
N ILE A 306 -7.98 7.24 -11.32
CA ILE A 306 -7.85 6.31 -10.21
C ILE A 306 -6.38 6.00 -9.85
N ALA A 307 -5.43 6.29 -10.74
CA ALA A 307 -4.00 6.06 -10.51
C ALA A 307 -3.51 6.74 -9.21
N ASN A 308 -4.02 7.93 -8.89
CA ASN A 308 -3.70 8.62 -7.64
C ASN A 308 -4.12 7.81 -6.40
N MET A 309 -5.32 7.22 -6.42
CA MET A 309 -5.80 6.35 -5.36
C MET A 309 -4.94 5.10 -5.22
N LEU A 310 -4.60 4.47 -6.35
CA LEU A 310 -3.76 3.27 -6.36
C LEU A 310 -2.35 3.55 -5.80
N ASN A 311 -1.77 4.70 -6.09
CA ASN A 311 -0.47 5.08 -5.55
C ASN A 311 -0.51 5.27 -4.03
N ILE A 312 -1.52 5.94 -3.50
CA ILE A 312 -1.72 6.06 -2.03
C ILE A 312 -1.92 4.67 -1.41
N ALA A 313 -2.76 3.82 -1.99
CA ALA A 313 -3.01 2.47 -1.48
C ALA A 313 -1.73 1.61 -1.48
N ARG A 314 -0.87 1.74 -2.49
CA ARG A 314 0.43 1.06 -2.56
C ARG A 314 1.40 1.53 -1.47
N ILE A 315 1.41 2.82 -1.15
CA ILE A 315 2.20 3.37 -0.04
C ILE A 315 1.68 2.80 1.29
N TYR A 316 0.37 2.83 1.53
CA TYR A 316 -0.23 2.21 2.71
C TYR A 316 0.09 0.72 2.84
N ASN A 317 0.14 0.00 1.73
CA ASN A 317 0.53 -1.41 1.71
C ASN A 317 1.97 -1.61 2.20
N ALA A 318 2.90 -0.79 1.75
CA ALA A 318 4.29 -0.83 2.22
C ALA A 318 4.41 -0.42 3.70
N VAL A 319 3.65 0.58 4.15
CA VAL A 319 3.54 0.96 5.57
C VAL A 319 3.05 -0.21 6.41
N ALA A 320 2.00 -0.90 5.95
CA ALA A 320 1.45 -2.06 6.62
C ALA A 320 2.49 -3.19 6.72
N ALA A 321 3.21 -3.47 5.64
CA ALA A 321 4.26 -4.49 5.64
C ALA A 321 5.34 -4.19 6.68
N ALA A 322 5.86 -2.96 6.71
CA ALA A 322 6.89 -2.56 7.67
C ALA A 322 6.38 -2.61 9.12
N GLY A 323 5.17 -2.12 9.40
CA GLY A 323 4.58 -2.13 10.73
C GLY A 323 4.29 -3.54 11.25
N ILE A 324 3.80 -4.43 10.40
CA ILE A 324 3.53 -5.83 10.77
C ILE A 324 4.83 -6.58 11.07
N MET A 325 5.87 -6.38 10.26
CA MET A 325 7.21 -6.95 10.54
C MET A 325 7.76 -6.43 11.88
N ARG A 326 7.63 -5.13 12.15
CA ARG A 326 8.06 -4.53 13.42
C ARG A 326 7.38 -5.21 14.60
N ARG A 327 6.06 -5.40 14.57
CA ARG A 327 5.31 -6.07 15.62
C ARG A 327 5.80 -7.51 15.83
N MET A 328 6.03 -8.26 14.77
CA MET A 328 6.53 -9.63 14.89
C MET A 328 7.86 -9.68 15.64
N ILE A 329 8.79 -8.79 15.29
CA ILE A 329 10.09 -8.71 15.96
C ILE A 329 9.96 -8.25 17.41
N ASP A 330 9.14 -7.26 17.70
CA ASP A 330 8.96 -6.74 19.06
C ASP A 330 8.43 -7.83 20.00
N LEU A 331 7.45 -8.60 19.55
CA LEU A 331 6.91 -9.73 20.30
C LEU A 331 7.94 -10.86 20.44
N ALA A 332 8.66 -11.21 19.40
CA ALA A 332 9.68 -12.25 19.44
C ALA A 332 10.86 -11.87 20.35
N ARG A 333 11.26 -10.59 20.34
CA ARG A 333 12.30 -10.04 21.22
C ARG A 333 11.90 -10.14 22.69
N ASP A 334 10.69 -9.70 23.04
CA ASP A 334 10.19 -9.77 24.40
C ASP A 334 10.03 -11.24 24.86
N TYR A 335 9.48 -12.10 23.99
CA TYR A 335 9.36 -13.53 24.27
C TYR A 335 10.73 -14.18 24.54
N ALA A 336 11.76 -13.82 23.78
CA ALA A 336 13.10 -14.35 23.97
C ALA A 336 13.73 -14.02 25.33
N THR A 337 13.28 -12.97 26.01
CA THR A 337 13.71 -12.63 27.38
C THR A 337 13.00 -13.47 28.45
N LYS A 338 11.82 -14.01 28.15
CA LYS A 338 10.91 -14.69 29.10
C LYS A 338 10.94 -16.21 28.96
N ARG A 339 11.14 -16.70 27.75
CA ARG A 339 11.15 -18.14 27.47
C ARG A 339 12.53 -18.73 27.70
N GLU A 340 12.60 -19.72 28.57
CA GLU A 340 13.78 -20.55 28.78
C GLU A 340 13.66 -21.89 28.05
N ALA A 341 14.73 -22.31 27.43
CA ALA A 341 14.91 -23.62 26.83
C ALA A 341 16.37 -24.05 26.94
N PHE A 342 16.63 -25.35 27.10
CA PHE A 342 17.98 -25.90 27.23
C PHE A 342 18.82 -25.17 28.32
N GLY A 343 18.16 -24.81 29.43
CA GLY A 343 18.81 -24.26 30.63
C GLY A 343 19.15 -22.78 30.59
N LYS A 344 18.68 -22.02 29.61
CA LYS A 344 18.88 -20.57 29.53
C LYS A 344 17.78 -19.86 28.71
N PRO A 345 17.59 -18.54 28.89
CA PRO A 345 16.66 -17.76 28.07
C PRO A 345 16.99 -17.83 26.59
N LEU A 346 15.94 -17.75 25.72
CA LEU A 346 16.15 -17.81 24.26
C LEU A 346 17.10 -16.72 23.76
N LYS A 347 17.08 -15.52 24.38
CA LYS A 347 18.00 -14.42 24.04
C LYS A 347 19.48 -14.76 24.18
N ASP A 348 19.81 -15.79 24.97
CA ASP A 348 21.19 -16.23 25.23
C ASP A 348 21.63 -17.38 24.30
N HIS A 349 20.77 -17.78 23.35
CA HIS A 349 21.10 -18.74 22.30
C HIS A 349 21.58 -18.02 21.04
N PRO A 350 22.87 -18.15 20.65
CA PRO A 350 23.44 -17.38 19.53
C PRO A 350 22.72 -17.57 18.19
N LEU A 351 22.30 -18.79 17.88
CA LEU A 351 21.60 -19.11 16.64
C LEU A 351 20.21 -18.43 16.60
N HIS A 352 19.49 -18.44 17.71
CA HIS A 352 18.19 -17.76 17.82
C HIS A 352 18.34 -16.23 17.61
N MET A 353 19.35 -15.64 18.26
CA MET A 353 19.62 -14.21 18.10
C MET A 353 20.09 -13.85 16.69
N GLN A 354 20.83 -14.75 16.01
CA GLN A 354 21.19 -14.55 14.61
C GLN A 354 19.96 -14.53 13.70
N THR A 355 18.97 -15.38 13.96
CA THR A 355 17.69 -15.42 13.24
C THR A 355 16.92 -14.12 13.44
N LEU A 356 16.73 -13.67 14.68
CA LEU A 356 16.06 -12.41 14.98
C LEU A 356 16.79 -11.21 14.34
N ALA A 357 18.12 -11.21 14.34
CA ALA A 357 18.90 -10.14 13.71
C ALA A 357 18.70 -10.07 12.20
N ARG A 358 18.59 -11.21 11.50
CA ARG A 358 18.26 -11.24 10.06
C ARG A 358 16.89 -10.62 9.79
N MET A 359 15.90 -10.97 10.61
CA MET A 359 14.56 -10.39 10.51
C MET A 359 14.58 -8.87 10.79
N GLU A 360 15.30 -8.42 11.83
CA GLU A 360 15.45 -7.01 12.19
C GLU A 360 16.02 -6.18 11.04
N VAL A 361 17.03 -6.68 10.35
CA VAL A 361 17.64 -5.99 9.20
C VAL A 361 16.63 -5.79 8.07
N GLN A 362 15.78 -6.78 7.79
CA GLN A 362 14.70 -6.66 6.80
C GLN A 362 13.69 -5.57 7.19
N VAL A 363 13.32 -5.53 8.46
CA VAL A 363 12.38 -4.50 8.97
C VAL A 363 12.97 -3.10 8.83
N GLN A 364 14.25 -2.92 9.17
CA GLN A 364 14.90 -1.61 9.08
C GLN A 364 15.00 -1.11 7.64
N GLY A 365 15.35 -1.98 6.69
CA GLY A 365 15.39 -1.63 5.27
C GLY A 365 14.00 -1.21 4.75
N ALA A 366 12.99 -2.02 5.01
CA ALA A 366 11.61 -1.72 4.63
C ALA A 366 11.09 -0.41 5.27
N PHE A 367 11.36 -0.19 6.55
CA PHE A 367 10.99 1.04 7.26
C PHE A 367 11.59 2.29 6.61
N LEU A 368 12.89 2.29 6.31
CA LEU A 368 13.55 3.43 5.70
C LEU A 368 13.01 3.71 4.29
N LEU A 369 12.69 2.67 3.51
CA LEU A 369 12.07 2.82 2.20
C LEU A 369 10.67 3.44 2.30
N VAL A 370 9.88 3.03 3.27
CA VAL A 370 8.54 3.61 3.55
C VAL A 370 8.63 5.07 3.94
N MET A 371 9.58 5.43 4.80
CA MET A 371 9.76 6.82 5.23
C MET A 371 10.28 7.71 4.08
N GLU A 372 11.10 7.17 3.18
CA GLU A 372 11.51 7.88 1.97
C GLU A 372 10.32 8.17 1.05
N LEU A 373 9.40 7.21 0.88
CA LEU A 373 8.14 7.44 0.15
C LEU A 373 7.29 8.53 0.80
N ALA A 374 7.18 8.52 2.12
CA ALA A 374 6.43 9.55 2.86
C ALA A 374 7.02 10.96 2.63
N ARG A 375 8.35 11.07 2.67
CA ARG A 375 9.08 12.32 2.41
C ARG A 375 8.84 12.82 0.99
N LEU A 376 8.99 11.96 0.01
CA LEU A 376 8.78 12.30 -1.40
C LEU A 376 7.33 12.67 -1.70
N LEU A 377 6.37 11.97 -1.13
CA LEU A 377 4.94 12.27 -1.28
C LEU A 377 4.61 13.65 -0.70
N GLY A 378 5.12 13.96 0.49
CA GLY A 378 4.93 15.27 1.11
C GLY A 378 5.50 16.42 0.27
N LEU A 379 6.68 16.24 -0.31
CA LEU A 379 7.29 17.22 -1.23
C LEU A 379 6.45 17.40 -2.50
N GLU A 380 5.96 16.31 -3.09
CA GLU A 380 5.13 16.37 -4.30
C GLU A 380 3.81 17.10 -4.04
N GLU A 381 3.12 16.76 -2.95
CA GLU A 381 1.81 17.34 -2.61
C GLU A 381 1.88 18.82 -2.23
N THR A 382 2.99 19.27 -1.68
CA THR A 382 3.24 20.70 -1.37
C THR A 382 3.89 21.46 -2.51
N LYS A 383 4.07 20.83 -3.67
CA LYS A 383 4.72 21.41 -4.87
C LYS A 383 6.17 21.84 -4.62
N MET A 384 6.82 21.22 -3.67
CA MET A 384 8.24 21.47 -3.33
C MET A 384 9.18 20.44 -3.99
N ALA A 385 8.64 19.36 -4.54
CA ALA A 385 9.42 18.32 -5.18
C ALA A 385 10.06 18.80 -6.48
N THR A 386 11.34 18.49 -6.66
CA THR A 386 12.04 18.59 -7.94
C THR A 386 11.49 17.56 -8.93
N GLU A 387 11.75 17.75 -10.21
CA GLU A 387 11.36 16.75 -11.24
C GLU A 387 12.04 15.38 -10.98
N GLN A 388 13.26 15.39 -10.45
CA GLN A 388 13.95 14.15 -10.07
C GLN A 388 13.23 13.45 -8.91
N GLU A 389 12.81 14.17 -7.88
CA GLU A 389 12.06 13.61 -6.75
C GLU A 389 10.70 13.06 -7.17
N LYS A 390 10.00 13.70 -8.11
CA LYS A 390 8.76 13.17 -8.69
C LYS A 390 8.99 11.85 -9.43
N LEU A 391 10.07 11.76 -10.22
CA LEU A 391 10.45 10.52 -10.90
C LEU A 391 10.81 9.41 -9.90
N MET A 392 11.53 9.74 -8.83
CA MET A 392 11.84 8.79 -7.76
C MET A 392 10.59 8.29 -7.06
N LEU A 393 9.65 9.17 -6.71
CA LEU A 393 8.38 8.77 -6.10
C LEU A 393 7.61 7.80 -7.01
N ARG A 394 7.53 8.13 -8.31
CA ARG A 394 6.83 7.30 -9.30
C ARG A 394 7.47 5.91 -9.45
N LEU A 395 8.80 5.82 -9.41
CA LEU A 395 9.54 4.57 -9.52
C LEU A 395 9.50 3.76 -8.22
N LEU A 396 9.74 4.41 -7.07
CA LEU A 396 9.85 3.73 -5.79
C LEU A 396 8.50 3.21 -5.26
N THR A 397 7.38 3.83 -5.61
CA THR A 397 6.06 3.40 -5.12
C THR A 397 5.74 1.94 -5.47
N PRO A 398 5.78 1.50 -6.74
CA PRO A 398 5.58 0.08 -7.07
C PRO A 398 6.69 -0.81 -6.52
N LEU A 399 7.94 -0.36 -6.52
CA LEU A 399 9.08 -1.11 -5.97
C LEU A 399 8.90 -1.40 -4.48
N ALA A 400 8.58 -0.41 -3.69
CA ALA A 400 8.36 -0.57 -2.25
C ALA A 400 7.20 -1.54 -1.98
N LYS A 401 6.08 -1.37 -2.69
CA LYS A 401 4.92 -2.26 -2.50
C LYS A 401 5.26 -3.71 -2.81
N LEU A 402 5.84 -3.98 -3.97
CA LEU A 402 6.10 -5.36 -4.39
C LEU A 402 7.15 -6.06 -3.50
N TYR A 403 8.17 -5.32 -3.05
CA TYR A 403 9.29 -5.89 -2.31
C TYR A 403 8.95 -6.07 -0.81
N THR A 404 8.43 -5.02 -0.15
CA THR A 404 8.06 -5.10 1.27
C THR A 404 6.95 -6.11 1.53
N ALA A 405 6.03 -6.29 0.57
CA ALA A 405 4.98 -7.30 0.64
C ALA A 405 5.54 -8.74 0.66
N LYS A 406 6.67 -8.99 0.02
CA LYS A 406 7.38 -10.27 0.10
C LYS A 406 8.21 -10.40 1.36
N GLN A 407 8.87 -9.32 1.78
CA GLN A 407 9.61 -9.30 3.04
C GLN A 407 8.71 -9.63 4.23
N VAL A 408 7.52 -9.04 4.35
CA VAL A 408 6.63 -9.26 5.50
C VAL A 408 6.14 -10.71 5.59
N VAL A 409 5.85 -11.36 4.47
CA VAL A 409 5.43 -12.77 4.47
C VAL A 409 6.57 -13.65 4.96
N ALA A 410 7.79 -13.43 4.47
CA ALA A 410 8.96 -14.19 4.88
C ALA A 410 9.31 -13.96 6.37
N VAL A 411 9.35 -12.71 6.80
CA VAL A 411 9.67 -12.34 8.19
C VAL A 411 8.62 -12.89 9.16
N ASN A 412 7.34 -12.81 8.82
CA ASN A 412 6.29 -13.31 9.71
C ASN A 412 6.25 -14.85 9.77
N SER A 413 6.56 -15.52 8.66
CA SER A 413 6.68 -16.98 8.65
C SER A 413 7.82 -17.45 9.57
N GLU A 414 9.01 -16.85 9.43
CA GLU A 414 10.15 -17.09 10.31
C GLU A 414 9.84 -16.70 11.77
N GLY A 415 9.13 -15.58 11.94
CA GLY A 415 8.74 -15.08 13.26
C GLY A 415 7.86 -16.05 14.04
N LEU A 416 6.91 -16.73 13.40
CA LEU A 416 6.08 -17.74 14.07
C LEU A 416 6.94 -18.89 14.62
N GLU A 417 7.99 -19.31 13.90
CA GLU A 417 8.91 -20.35 14.37
C GLU A 417 9.64 -19.93 15.65
N CYS A 418 9.92 -18.62 15.82
CA CYS A 418 10.59 -18.09 17.01
C CYS A 418 9.81 -18.31 18.30
N PHE A 419 8.50 -18.56 18.20
CA PHE A 419 7.63 -18.88 19.36
C PHE A 419 7.44 -20.38 19.56
N GLY A 420 8.00 -21.23 18.71
CA GLY A 420 7.75 -22.66 18.72
C GLY A 420 6.26 -22.98 18.50
N GLY A 421 5.72 -23.95 19.20
CA GLY A 421 4.30 -24.34 19.06
C GLY A 421 3.30 -23.21 19.29
N GLN A 422 3.62 -22.22 20.12
CA GLN A 422 2.77 -21.07 20.36
C GLN A 422 2.56 -20.18 19.13
N GLY A 423 3.53 -20.14 18.22
CA GLY A 423 3.38 -19.43 16.94
C GLY A 423 2.28 -19.99 16.03
N PHE A 424 1.82 -21.22 16.29
CA PHE A 424 0.77 -21.88 15.51
C PHE A 424 -0.62 -21.82 16.16
N MET A 425 -0.70 -21.37 17.43
CA MET A 425 -1.95 -21.33 18.19
C MET A 425 -2.71 -20.01 17.94
N GLU A 426 -3.93 -20.12 17.48
CA GLU A 426 -4.78 -18.98 17.09
C GLU A 426 -5.07 -18.01 18.25
N ASP A 427 -5.26 -18.54 19.47
CA ASP A 427 -5.58 -17.75 20.67
C ASP A 427 -4.42 -16.85 21.14
N THR A 428 -3.21 -17.07 20.62
CA THR A 428 -2.06 -16.17 20.87
C THR A 428 -2.16 -14.86 20.10
N GLY A 429 -2.93 -14.82 19.00
CA GLY A 429 -2.97 -13.70 18.06
C GLY A 429 -1.76 -13.61 17.12
N LEU A 430 -0.78 -14.54 17.22
CA LEU A 430 0.41 -14.55 16.36
C LEU A 430 0.09 -14.97 14.91
N PRO A 431 -0.70 -16.04 14.66
CA PRO A 431 -1.04 -16.47 13.31
C PRO A 431 -1.72 -15.40 12.45
N VAL A 432 -2.48 -14.50 13.08
CA VAL A 432 -3.15 -13.37 12.39
C VAL A 432 -2.15 -12.50 11.64
N LEU A 433 -0.96 -12.27 12.21
CA LEU A 433 0.09 -11.44 11.58
C LEU A 433 0.52 -12.04 10.23
N LEU A 434 0.71 -13.37 10.15
CA LEU A 434 1.03 -14.04 8.90
C LEU A 434 -0.16 -14.08 7.94
N ARG A 435 -1.35 -14.47 8.43
CA ARG A 435 -2.54 -14.56 7.57
C ARG A 435 -2.87 -13.22 6.91
N SER A 436 -2.88 -12.14 7.67
CA SER A 436 -3.17 -10.81 7.13
C SER A 436 -2.06 -10.28 6.22
N SER A 437 -0.80 -10.64 6.46
CA SER A 437 0.28 -10.26 5.57
C SER A 437 0.22 -10.92 4.20
N GLN A 438 -0.45 -12.07 4.07
CA GLN A 438 -0.57 -12.78 2.78
C GLN A 438 -1.37 -12.01 1.72
N VAL A 439 -2.21 -11.05 2.11
CA VAL A 439 -2.94 -10.23 1.13
C VAL A 439 -2.06 -9.14 0.52
N LEU A 440 -1.02 -8.70 1.23
CA LEU A 440 -0.18 -7.57 0.81
C LEU A 440 0.52 -7.78 -0.55
N PRO A 441 1.02 -8.97 -0.93
CA PRO A 441 1.52 -9.20 -2.28
C PRO A 441 0.42 -9.42 -3.34
N ILE A 442 -0.86 -9.47 -2.96
CA ILE A 442 -1.99 -9.82 -3.84
C ILE A 442 -2.74 -8.57 -4.31
N TRP A 443 -3.32 -7.82 -3.39
CA TRP A 443 -4.11 -6.63 -3.73
C TRP A 443 -3.24 -5.45 -4.21
N GLU A 444 -3.85 -4.42 -4.81
CA GLU A 444 -3.18 -3.22 -5.35
C GLU A 444 -2.09 -3.52 -6.40
N GLY A 445 -2.18 -4.69 -7.00
CA GLY A 445 -1.27 -5.23 -8.01
C GLY A 445 -0.36 -6.34 -7.46
N PRO A 446 -0.47 -7.57 -7.99
CA PRO A 446 0.46 -8.66 -7.68
C PRO A 446 1.89 -8.32 -8.09
N THR A 447 2.85 -9.04 -7.51
CA THR A 447 4.28 -8.80 -7.71
C THR A 447 4.69 -8.69 -9.17
N ASN A 448 4.24 -9.59 -10.04
CA ASN A 448 4.58 -9.56 -11.47
C ASN A 448 3.98 -8.32 -12.16
N ILE A 449 2.74 -7.96 -11.85
CA ILE A 449 2.09 -6.77 -12.42
C ILE A 449 2.82 -5.49 -12.02
N LEU A 450 3.24 -5.38 -10.76
CA LEU A 450 4.01 -4.22 -10.30
C LEU A 450 5.42 -4.19 -10.88
N SER A 451 6.03 -5.34 -11.11
CA SER A 451 7.32 -5.44 -11.80
C SER A 451 7.23 -4.90 -13.24
N LEU A 452 6.15 -5.23 -13.94
CA LEU A 452 5.85 -4.64 -15.25
C LEU A 452 5.52 -3.14 -15.17
N ASP A 453 4.89 -2.69 -14.09
CA ASP A 453 4.62 -1.25 -13.86
C ASP A 453 5.92 -0.46 -13.65
N VAL A 454 6.92 -1.04 -13.00
CA VAL A 454 8.28 -0.49 -12.88
C VAL A 454 8.89 -0.28 -14.27
N LEU A 455 8.86 -1.29 -15.13
CA LEU A 455 9.35 -1.15 -16.51
C LEU A 455 8.58 -0.07 -17.28
N ARG A 456 7.26 -0.04 -17.13
CA ARG A 456 6.42 0.97 -17.76
C ARG A 456 6.76 2.40 -17.30
N CYS A 457 7.09 2.58 -16.02
CA CYS A 457 7.55 3.86 -15.49
C CYS A 457 8.85 4.31 -16.17
N ILE A 458 9.81 3.41 -16.31
CA ILE A 458 11.09 3.68 -16.95
C ILE A 458 10.89 4.04 -18.43
N LEU A 459 10.11 3.25 -19.17
CA LEU A 459 9.80 3.49 -20.57
C LEU A 459 9.08 4.82 -20.80
N LYS A 460 8.05 5.13 -20.01
CA LYS A 460 7.29 6.39 -20.10
C LYS A 460 8.15 7.63 -19.82
N SER A 461 9.16 7.50 -18.97
CA SER A 461 10.12 8.56 -18.68
C SER A 461 11.29 8.59 -19.65
N GLN A 462 11.30 7.76 -20.69
CA GLN A 462 12.41 7.60 -21.65
C GLN A 462 13.75 7.31 -20.94
N GLY A 463 13.71 6.44 -19.93
CA GLY A 463 14.88 6.06 -19.13
C GLY A 463 15.24 7.04 -18.00
N LYS A 464 14.67 8.25 -17.98
CA LYS A 464 15.04 9.30 -16.98
C LYS A 464 14.81 8.86 -15.53
N ALA A 465 13.76 8.09 -15.25
CA ALA A 465 13.50 7.59 -13.90
C ALA A 465 14.65 6.69 -13.41
N LEU A 466 15.20 5.86 -14.28
CA LEU A 466 16.32 4.99 -13.97
C LEU A 466 17.63 5.78 -13.81
N ASP A 467 17.87 6.79 -14.66
CA ASP A 467 19.04 7.67 -14.54
C ASP A 467 19.03 8.41 -13.20
N VAL A 468 17.86 8.91 -12.78
CA VAL A 468 17.68 9.56 -11.47
C VAL A 468 17.90 8.57 -10.34
N PHE A 469 17.41 7.34 -10.46
CA PHE A 469 17.68 6.29 -9.48
C PHE A 469 19.19 6.06 -9.31
N PHE A 470 19.93 5.91 -10.39
CA PHE A 470 21.37 5.72 -10.35
C PHE A 470 22.12 6.91 -9.73
N SER A 471 21.77 8.12 -10.13
CA SER A 471 22.42 9.32 -9.60
C SER A 471 22.11 9.56 -8.12
N THR A 472 20.87 9.34 -7.70
CA THR A 472 20.46 9.46 -6.30
C THR A 472 21.13 8.41 -5.42
N ALA A 473 21.15 7.15 -5.85
CA ALA A 473 21.83 6.07 -5.13
C ALA A 473 23.33 6.37 -4.99
N GLN A 474 23.99 6.78 -6.07
CA GLN A 474 25.40 7.10 -6.07
C GLN A 474 25.75 8.25 -5.11
N ALA A 475 24.96 9.33 -5.14
CA ALA A 475 25.19 10.47 -4.25
C ALA A 475 25.07 10.11 -2.75
N LYS A 476 24.07 9.29 -2.40
CA LYS A 476 23.91 8.78 -1.03
C LYS A 476 25.06 7.85 -0.62
N LEU A 477 25.53 6.99 -1.50
CA LEU A 477 26.67 6.10 -1.25
C LEU A 477 27.98 6.87 -1.06
N GLU A 478 28.22 7.92 -1.85
CA GLU A 478 29.40 8.79 -1.70
C GLU A 478 29.43 9.47 -0.33
N ALA A 479 28.28 9.92 0.17
CA ALA A 479 28.20 10.47 1.53
C ALA A 479 28.57 9.42 2.59
N ALA A 480 28.21 8.15 2.39
CA ALA A 480 28.50 7.06 3.31
C ALA A 480 29.96 6.62 3.30
N THR A 481 30.72 6.85 2.23
CA THR A 481 32.16 6.48 2.14
C THR A 481 33.05 7.18 3.17
N ARG A 482 32.57 8.29 3.75
CA ARG A 482 33.31 9.02 4.77
C ARG A 482 33.50 8.24 6.08
N GLN A 483 32.69 7.20 6.30
CA GLN A 483 32.81 6.29 7.44
C GLN A 483 33.64 5.07 7.05
N SER A 484 34.79 4.88 7.69
CA SER A 484 35.71 3.76 7.41
C SER A 484 35.05 2.40 7.58
N GLU A 485 34.20 2.25 8.58
CA GLU A 485 33.48 1.00 8.90
C GLU A 485 32.47 0.59 7.84
N LEU A 486 32.02 1.51 6.98
CA LEU A 486 31.03 1.26 5.93
C LEU A 486 31.63 1.06 4.54
N GLN A 487 32.92 1.31 4.34
CA GLN A 487 33.56 1.30 3.01
C GLN A 487 33.36 -0.02 2.25
N THR A 488 33.53 -1.15 2.90
CA THR A 488 33.31 -2.47 2.28
C THR A 488 31.85 -2.63 1.85
N SER A 489 30.92 -2.27 2.70
CA SER A 489 29.48 -2.37 2.41
C SER A 489 29.05 -1.42 1.28
N VAL A 490 29.58 -0.21 1.27
CA VAL A 490 29.39 0.75 0.17
C VAL A 490 29.90 0.15 -1.14
N GLN A 491 31.10 -0.43 -1.14
CA GLN A 491 31.69 -1.04 -2.34
C GLN A 491 30.82 -2.18 -2.89
N ILE A 492 30.23 -3.02 -2.01
CA ILE A 492 29.32 -4.10 -2.43
C ILE A 492 28.10 -3.53 -3.15
N VAL A 493 27.45 -2.52 -2.58
CA VAL A 493 26.27 -1.89 -3.20
C VAL A 493 26.63 -1.17 -4.50
N GLN A 494 27.77 -0.47 -4.54
CA GLN A 494 28.28 0.17 -5.78
C GLN A 494 28.53 -0.86 -6.89
N ASN A 495 29.12 -2.02 -6.55
CA ASN A 495 29.36 -3.10 -7.52
C ASN A 495 28.03 -3.63 -8.08
N ASN A 496 27.01 -3.82 -7.25
CA ASN A 496 25.68 -4.24 -7.71
C ASN A 496 25.00 -3.16 -8.56
N LEU A 497 25.16 -1.91 -8.20
CA LEU A 497 24.67 -0.78 -8.99
C LEU A 497 25.34 -0.73 -10.37
N GLN A 498 26.64 -0.98 -10.43
CA GLN A 498 27.39 -1.04 -11.68
C GLN A 498 26.99 -2.25 -12.56
N LYS A 499 26.80 -3.43 -11.97
CA LYS A 499 26.28 -4.61 -12.69
C LYS A 499 24.91 -4.29 -13.31
N LEU A 500 24.03 -3.63 -12.55
CA LEU A 500 22.71 -3.21 -13.03
C LEU A 500 22.81 -2.20 -14.20
N LYS A 501 23.70 -1.21 -14.10
CA LYS A 501 23.96 -0.25 -15.20
C LYS A 501 24.44 -0.94 -16.49
N GLN A 502 25.24 -2.00 -16.34
CA GLN A 502 25.72 -2.77 -17.50
C GLN A 502 24.64 -3.71 -18.07
N PHE A 503 23.72 -4.17 -17.23
CA PHE A 503 22.62 -5.04 -17.63
C PHE A 503 21.62 -4.33 -18.57
N VAL A 504 21.27 -3.07 -18.30
CA VAL A 504 20.24 -2.32 -19.02
C VAL A 504 20.48 -2.27 -20.53
N PRO A 505 21.63 -1.79 -21.05
CA PRO A 505 21.84 -1.73 -22.49
C PRO A 505 21.90 -3.11 -23.17
N ARG A 506 22.31 -4.16 -22.44
CA ARG A 506 22.27 -5.52 -22.98
C ARG A 506 20.84 -6.00 -23.18
N MET A 507 19.94 -5.68 -22.23
CA MET A 507 18.51 -6.03 -22.36
C MET A 507 17.81 -5.19 -23.42
N ASP A 508 18.14 -3.91 -23.54
CA ASP A 508 17.59 -3.04 -24.59
C ASP A 508 17.90 -3.58 -25.98
N SER A 509 19.07 -4.21 -26.17
CA SER A 509 19.43 -4.84 -27.45
C SER A 509 18.65 -6.14 -27.74
N LYS A 510 18.06 -6.79 -26.74
CA LYS A 510 17.30 -8.03 -26.91
C LYS A 510 15.82 -7.79 -27.22
N GLY A 511 15.21 -6.79 -26.60
CA GLY A 511 13.84 -6.37 -26.89
C GLY A 511 12.86 -6.49 -25.73
N GLU A 512 11.59 -6.20 -26.03
CA GLU A 512 10.53 -6.11 -25.00
C GLU A 512 10.21 -7.44 -24.33
N ALA A 513 10.21 -8.54 -25.07
CA ALA A 513 9.87 -9.85 -24.52
C ALA A 513 10.88 -10.30 -23.46
N GLU A 514 12.14 -10.10 -23.68
CA GLU A 514 13.22 -10.41 -22.75
C GLU A 514 13.18 -9.50 -21.52
N TRP A 515 12.84 -8.21 -21.69
CA TRP A 515 12.60 -7.30 -20.60
C TRP A 515 11.45 -7.75 -19.69
N GLN A 516 10.36 -8.26 -20.27
CA GLN A 516 9.24 -8.78 -19.48
C GLN A 516 9.65 -10.00 -18.64
N LEU A 517 10.50 -10.88 -19.17
CA LEU A 517 11.04 -12.02 -18.43
C LEU A 517 11.92 -11.58 -17.25
N ALA A 518 12.74 -10.56 -17.45
CA ALA A 518 13.64 -10.03 -16.43
C ALA A 518 12.94 -9.10 -15.40
N ALA A 519 11.70 -8.68 -15.67
CA ALA A 519 11.03 -7.60 -14.92
C ALA A 519 11.01 -7.80 -13.41
N ARG A 520 10.74 -9.01 -12.94
CA ARG A 520 10.66 -9.32 -11.51
C ARG A 520 12.03 -9.26 -10.82
N ASP A 521 13.02 -9.89 -11.43
CA ASP A 521 14.38 -9.91 -10.89
C ASP A 521 15.01 -8.52 -10.94
N PHE A 522 14.69 -7.75 -11.97
CA PHE A 522 15.09 -6.35 -12.11
C PHE A 522 14.48 -5.48 -11.00
N ALA A 523 13.17 -5.60 -10.75
CA ALA A 523 12.50 -4.89 -9.69
C ALA A 523 13.07 -5.26 -8.30
N TYR A 524 13.32 -6.53 -8.04
CA TYR A 524 13.93 -6.97 -6.79
C TYR A 524 15.36 -6.44 -6.62
N THR A 525 16.14 -6.43 -7.69
CA THR A 525 17.51 -5.88 -7.66
C THR A 525 17.50 -4.39 -7.32
N LEU A 526 16.61 -3.61 -7.96
CA LEU A 526 16.43 -2.18 -7.66
C LEU A 526 16.04 -1.96 -6.19
N ALA A 527 15.07 -2.70 -5.69
CA ALA A 527 14.59 -2.57 -4.32
C ALA A 527 15.68 -2.92 -3.29
N TRP A 528 16.39 -4.03 -3.50
CA TRP A 528 17.49 -4.45 -2.64
C TRP A 528 18.61 -3.39 -2.59
N ILE A 529 19.02 -2.87 -3.75
CA ILE A 529 20.02 -1.82 -3.84
C ILE A 529 19.56 -0.59 -3.04
N TYR A 530 18.32 -0.15 -3.24
CA TYR A 530 17.84 1.09 -2.63
C TYR A 530 17.65 0.98 -1.12
N GLU A 531 17.16 -0.15 -0.60
CA GLU A 531 17.12 -0.40 0.84
C GLU A 531 18.54 -0.41 1.43
N GLY A 532 19.51 -1.02 0.74
CA GLY A 532 20.92 -0.99 1.14
C GLY A 532 21.50 0.43 1.17
N VAL A 533 21.18 1.25 0.16
CA VAL A 533 21.58 2.67 0.09
C VAL A 533 21.02 3.46 1.27
N LEU A 534 19.74 3.25 1.62
CA LEU A 534 19.10 3.94 2.74
C LEU A 534 19.65 3.49 4.10
N LEU A 535 19.94 2.22 4.28
CA LEU A 535 20.60 1.70 5.49
C LEU A 535 22.00 2.28 5.66
N LEU A 536 22.78 2.37 4.58
CA LEU A 536 24.10 2.98 4.59
C LEU A 536 24.04 4.50 4.86
N GLU A 537 23.09 5.20 4.25
CA GLU A 537 22.85 6.61 4.54
C GLU A 537 22.51 6.85 6.02
N GLN A 538 21.63 6.03 6.59
CA GLN A 538 21.25 6.10 8.00
C GLN A 538 22.45 5.81 8.92
N ALA A 539 23.25 4.80 8.58
CA ALA A 539 24.44 4.43 9.35
C ALA A 539 25.56 5.47 9.28
N ALA A 540 25.61 6.27 8.21
CA ALA A 540 26.61 7.31 8.01
C ALA A 540 26.28 8.64 8.70
N ARG A 541 25.08 8.80 9.24
CA ARG A 541 24.66 10.05 9.91
C ARG A 541 25.43 10.27 11.21
N ALA A 542 25.65 11.54 11.54
CA ALA A 542 26.20 11.91 12.83
C ALA A 542 25.31 11.40 13.97
N GLY A 543 25.90 10.69 14.92
CA GLY A 543 25.18 10.08 16.04
C GLY A 543 24.50 8.73 15.72
N ALA A 544 24.78 8.14 14.56
CA ALA A 544 24.35 6.77 14.28
C ALA A 544 24.95 5.79 15.30
N SER A 545 24.12 4.85 15.75
CA SER A 545 24.56 3.83 16.72
C SER A 545 25.39 2.75 16.04
N ALA A 546 26.18 2.01 16.82
CA ALA A 546 26.89 0.83 16.33
C ALA A 546 25.92 -0.21 15.72
N THR A 547 24.69 -0.28 16.21
CA THR A 547 23.66 -1.17 15.65
C THR A 547 23.17 -0.73 14.28
N ASN A 548 23.10 0.58 13.99
CA ASN A 548 22.80 1.07 12.64
C ASN A 548 23.90 0.68 11.64
N ILE A 549 25.17 0.82 12.05
CA ILE A 549 26.31 0.42 11.23
C ILE A 549 26.25 -1.09 10.98
N TYR A 550 26.04 -1.88 12.02
CA TYR A 550 25.96 -3.33 11.90
C TYR A 550 24.78 -3.81 11.04
N ALA A 551 23.62 -3.16 11.14
CA ALA A 551 22.48 -3.48 10.29
C ALA A 551 22.79 -3.25 8.80
N ALA A 552 23.41 -2.13 8.46
CA ALA A 552 23.83 -1.85 7.09
C ALA A 552 24.87 -2.88 6.58
N GLN A 553 25.85 -3.22 7.41
CA GLN A 553 26.84 -4.25 7.10
C GLN A 553 26.18 -5.62 6.86
N ARG A 554 25.25 -6.01 7.71
CA ARG A 554 24.51 -7.28 7.59
C ARG A 554 23.68 -7.35 6.30
N TRP A 555 23.00 -6.28 5.93
CA TRP A 555 22.26 -6.21 4.67
C TRP A 555 23.17 -6.45 3.47
N CYS A 556 24.31 -5.79 3.44
CA CYS A 556 25.24 -5.84 2.32
C CYS A 556 26.02 -7.16 2.21
N GLN A 557 26.01 -8.03 3.23
CA GLN A 557 26.63 -9.36 3.16
C GLN A 557 25.92 -10.31 2.22
N GLU A 558 24.64 -10.09 1.96
CA GLU A 558 23.88 -10.86 0.98
C GLU A 558 24.13 -10.29 -0.41
N GLU A 559 25.01 -10.91 -1.19
CA GLU A 559 25.24 -10.50 -2.58
C GLU A 559 24.11 -10.99 -3.48
N VAL A 560 23.21 -10.11 -3.91
CA VAL A 560 22.09 -10.50 -4.77
C VAL A 560 21.83 -9.50 -5.89
N CYS A 561 22.71 -9.49 -6.90
CA CYS A 561 22.32 -8.94 -8.20
C CYS A 561 21.59 -10.05 -8.99
N LEU A 562 20.28 -10.20 -8.75
CA LEU A 562 19.47 -11.27 -9.34
C LEU A 562 19.57 -11.27 -10.86
N VAL A 563 19.47 -10.10 -11.48
CA VAL A 563 19.52 -9.98 -12.96
C VAL A 563 20.84 -10.47 -13.55
N ASP A 564 21.97 -10.24 -12.88
CA ASP A 564 23.28 -10.71 -13.34
C ASP A 564 23.38 -12.25 -13.23
N ARG A 565 22.88 -12.80 -12.14
CA ARG A 565 22.83 -14.26 -11.91
C ARG A 565 21.95 -14.96 -12.95
N GLU A 566 20.72 -14.48 -13.12
CA GLU A 566 19.73 -15.11 -13.99
C GLU A 566 20.08 -14.92 -15.47
N GLU A 567 20.67 -13.76 -15.85
CA GLU A 567 21.18 -13.57 -17.21
C GLU A 567 22.28 -14.57 -17.54
N LYS A 568 23.24 -14.78 -16.63
CA LYS A 568 24.31 -15.78 -16.80
C LYS A 568 23.78 -17.21 -16.89
N ALA A 569 22.67 -17.49 -16.21
CA ALA A 569 21.99 -18.79 -16.29
C ALA A 569 21.16 -18.96 -17.59
N GLY A 570 20.99 -17.91 -18.39
CA GLY A 570 20.20 -17.94 -19.62
C GLY A 570 18.70 -17.90 -19.41
N SER A 571 18.25 -17.48 -18.22
CA SER A 571 16.83 -17.47 -17.82
C SER A 571 15.96 -16.52 -18.67
N TYR A 572 16.55 -15.51 -19.29
CA TYR A 572 15.83 -14.52 -20.12
C TYR A 572 15.93 -14.84 -21.61
N SER A 573 15.49 -16.04 -22.00
CA SER A 573 15.51 -16.51 -23.38
C SER A 573 14.23 -17.24 -23.75
N SER A 574 13.87 -17.28 -25.03
CA SER A 574 12.72 -18.05 -25.52
C SER A 574 12.86 -19.56 -25.24
N LYS A 575 14.10 -20.07 -25.21
CA LYS A 575 14.36 -21.46 -24.83
C LYS A 575 13.99 -21.71 -23.36
N ALA A 576 14.36 -20.80 -22.46
CA ALA A 576 14.01 -20.91 -21.04
C ALA A 576 12.49 -20.92 -20.86
N VAL A 577 11.76 -20.02 -21.54
CA VAL A 577 10.28 -19.99 -21.50
C VAL A 577 9.68 -21.33 -21.91
N SER A 578 10.18 -21.93 -23.01
CA SER A 578 9.68 -23.23 -23.46
C SER A 578 9.95 -24.36 -22.45
N LEU A 579 11.12 -24.32 -21.82
CA LEU A 579 11.49 -25.29 -20.78
C LEU A 579 10.65 -25.09 -19.52
N ASP A 580 10.41 -23.86 -19.09
CA ASP A 580 9.55 -23.53 -17.96
C ASP A 580 8.11 -24.00 -18.20
N GLN A 581 7.56 -23.77 -19.40
CA GLN A 581 6.25 -24.29 -19.78
C GLN A 581 6.22 -25.82 -19.73
N SER A 582 7.24 -26.47 -20.28
CA SER A 582 7.34 -27.92 -20.26
C SER A 582 7.44 -28.46 -18.82
N LEU A 583 8.23 -27.81 -17.97
CA LEU A 583 8.38 -28.19 -16.56
C LEU A 583 7.05 -28.08 -15.80
N VAL A 584 6.32 -27.00 -15.98
CA VAL A 584 5.04 -26.76 -15.27
C VAL A 584 3.95 -27.72 -15.74
N TYR A 585 3.92 -28.06 -17.01
CA TYR A 585 2.87 -28.91 -17.60
C TYR A 585 3.32 -30.36 -17.84
N ASP A 586 4.46 -30.79 -17.33
CA ASP A 586 4.90 -32.17 -17.41
C ASP A 586 3.90 -33.12 -16.76
N GLY A 587 3.42 -34.09 -17.51
CA GLY A 587 2.39 -35.02 -17.06
C GLY A 587 0.96 -34.43 -16.91
N TYR A 588 0.75 -33.12 -17.19
CA TYR A 588 -0.57 -32.50 -17.15
C TYR A 588 -1.35 -32.79 -18.44
N SER A 589 -2.36 -33.65 -18.36
CA SER A 589 -3.34 -33.82 -19.43
C SER A 589 -4.47 -32.80 -19.26
N SER A 590 -4.54 -31.79 -20.11
CA SER A 590 -5.71 -30.93 -20.15
C SER A 590 -6.92 -31.79 -20.58
N LEU A 591 -7.91 -31.88 -19.71
CA LEU A 591 -9.25 -32.41 -20.08
C LEU A 591 -9.96 -31.38 -21.03
N ARG A 592 -9.28 -30.97 -22.11
CA ARG A 592 -9.93 -30.29 -23.23
C ARG A 592 -10.61 -31.31 -24.09
N GLY A 593 -11.84 -31.59 -23.76
CA GLY A 593 -12.70 -32.38 -24.61
C GLY A 593 -13.63 -33.29 -23.82
N LYS A 594 -14.58 -32.67 -23.12
CA LYS A 594 -15.91 -33.22 -22.84
C LYS A 594 -16.64 -32.24 -21.92
N LEU A 595 -17.10 -31.14 -22.48
CA LEU A 595 -18.32 -30.43 -22.11
C LEU A 595 -18.91 -29.85 -23.38
#